data_362ce50b348dd7ceb6ca671b074adf22
#
_entry.id   362ce50b348dd7ceb6ca671b074adf22
#
_cell.length_a   1.000
_cell.length_b   1.000
_cell.length_c   1.000
_cell.angle_alpha   90.00
_cell.angle_beta   90.00
_cell.angle_gamma   90.00
#
_symmetry.space_group_name_H-M   'P 1'
#
loop_
_entity.id
_entity.type
_entity.pdbx_description
1 polymer ?
#
loop_
_entity_poly.entity_id
_entity_poly.type
_entity_poly.pdbx_seq_one_letter_code
_entity_poly.pdbx_strand_id
1 'polypeptide(L)'
;ISGAYANSGELNFKVEDKDAAIQRVLACAAANLPREVSRSEMDGIRIEYETGWINVRKSNTEPYLRLLVEAKTADVLNDWVSALKGAIEGQ
;
A
#
# COMPACT_ATOMS: atom_id res chain seq x y z
N ILE A 1 1.19 -22.11 -9.22
CA ILE A 1 1.24 -21.77 -8.87
C ILE A 1 1.60 -21.10 -8.20
N SER A 2 2.22 -20.97 -8.28
CA SER A 2 2.55 -20.25 -7.54
C SER A 2 1.64 -19.42 -7.25
N GLY A 3 0.78 -19.28 -7.64
CA GLY A 3 -0.28 -18.52 -7.29
C GLY A 3 -0.63 -18.50 -5.88
N ALA A 4 0.29 -18.65 -5.08
CA ALA A 4 0.02 -18.65 -3.66
C ALA A 4 -0.38 -17.27 -3.13
N TYR A 5 -0.04 -16.20 -3.87
CA TYR A 5 -0.30 -14.84 -3.40
C TYR A 5 -1.28 -14.12 -4.32
N ALA A 6 -2.18 -13.36 -3.71
CA ALA A 6 -3.07 -12.46 -4.44
C ALA A 6 -2.38 -11.10 -4.60
N ASN A 7 -2.54 -10.47 -5.75
CA ASN A 7 -1.87 -9.22 -6.09
C ASN A 7 -2.89 -8.20 -6.61
N SER A 8 -2.79 -6.97 -6.11
CA SER A 8 -3.72 -5.91 -6.52
C SER A 8 -3.43 -5.36 -7.90
N GLY A 9 -2.24 -5.61 -8.43
CA GLY A 9 -1.77 -4.87 -9.58
C GLY A 9 -1.42 -3.45 -9.17
N GLU A 10 -1.02 -2.64 -10.14
CA GLU A 10 -0.68 -1.26 -9.88
C GLU A 10 -1.94 -0.42 -9.76
N LEU A 11 -2.12 0.24 -8.63
CA LEU A 11 -3.24 1.13 -8.37
C LEU A 11 -2.73 2.56 -8.36
N ASN A 12 -3.42 3.45 -9.08
CA ASN A 12 -3.02 4.84 -9.18
C ASN A 12 -4.13 5.72 -8.60
N PHE A 13 -3.74 6.64 -7.72
CA PHE A 13 -4.67 7.54 -7.06
C PHE A 13 -4.24 8.97 -7.31
N LYS A 14 -5.16 9.79 -7.79
CA LYS A 14 -4.88 11.21 -7.99
C LYS A 14 -5.01 11.92 -6.65
N VAL A 15 -3.93 12.56 -6.19
CA VAL A 15 -3.90 13.26 -4.91
C VAL A 15 -3.20 14.61 -5.06
N GLU A 16 -3.67 15.60 -4.34
CA GLU A 16 -3.07 16.93 -4.38
C GLU A 16 -1.76 16.97 -3.59
N ASP A 17 -1.76 16.37 -2.40
CA ASP A 17 -0.59 16.33 -1.54
C ASP A 17 -0.16 14.89 -1.35
N LYS A 18 0.82 14.49 -2.16
CA LYS A 18 1.29 13.10 -2.15
C LYS A 18 1.97 12.74 -0.83
N ASP A 19 2.71 13.67 -0.24
CA ASP A 19 3.38 13.38 1.01
C ASP A 19 2.38 13.18 2.16
N ALA A 20 1.33 14.00 2.20
CA ALA A 20 0.29 13.83 3.20
C ALA A 20 -0.44 12.50 3.01
N ALA A 21 -0.69 12.12 1.75
CA ALA A 21 -1.34 10.85 1.45
C ALA A 21 -0.47 9.67 1.92
N ILE A 22 0.84 9.75 1.69
CA ILE A 22 1.76 8.72 2.15
C ILE A 22 1.73 8.61 3.67
N GLN A 23 1.71 9.73 4.38
CA GLN A 23 1.63 9.70 5.84
C GLN A 23 0.34 9.04 6.32
N ARG A 24 -0.78 9.31 5.63
CA ARG A 24 -2.05 8.65 5.95
C ARG A 24 -1.98 7.14 5.71
N VAL A 25 -1.31 6.73 4.62
CA VAL A 25 -1.11 5.30 4.33
C VAL A 25 -0.30 4.64 5.45
N LEU A 26 0.79 5.28 5.86
CA LEU A 26 1.64 4.72 6.91
C LEU A 26 0.89 4.62 8.24
N ALA A 27 0.12 5.63 8.59
CA ALA A 27 -0.68 5.60 9.82
C ALA A 27 -1.76 4.51 9.75
N CYS A 28 -2.41 4.37 8.60
CA CYS A 28 -3.41 3.34 8.38
C CYS A 28 -2.78 1.95 8.49
N ALA A 29 -1.62 1.76 7.89
CA ALA A 29 -0.93 0.48 7.94
C ALA A 29 -0.57 0.12 9.38
N ALA A 30 -0.09 1.09 10.15
CA ALA A 30 0.25 0.86 11.55
C ALA A 30 -0.97 0.47 12.39
N ALA A 31 -2.14 1.03 12.06
CA ALA A 31 -3.35 0.80 12.83
C ALA A 31 -4.12 -0.45 12.39
N ASN A 32 -4.08 -0.81 11.11
CA ASN A 32 -4.96 -1.82 10.56
C ASN A 32 -4.28 -3.06 9.98
N LEU A 33 -3.02 -2.95 9.59
CA LEU A 33 -2.27 -4.08 9.06
C LEU A 33 -1.49 -4.75 10.19
N PRO A 34 -1.03 -5.99 9.96
CA PRO A 34 -0.29 -6.69 11.02
C PRO A 34 1.08 -6.05 11.26
N ARG A 35 1.85 -6.66 12.14
CA ARG A 35 3.17 -6.16 12.49
C ARG A 35 4.10 -6.22 11.28
N GLU A 36 4.76 -5.12 10.98
CA GLU A 36 5.72 -5.10 9.88
C GLU A 36 6.96 -5.91 10.22
N VAL A 37 7.47 -6.63 9.23
CA VAL A 37 8.69 -7.43 9.35
C VAL A 37 9.89 -6.60 8.92
N SER A 38 9.76 -5.86 7.83
CA SER A 38 10.85 -5.01 7.36
C SER A 38 10.28 -3.84 6.57
N ARG A 39 11.11 -2.82 6.39
CA ARG A 39 10.73 -1.62 5.65
C ARG A 39 11.92 -1.14 4.83
N SER A 40 11.66 -0.72 3.60
CA SER A 40 12.65 -0.13 2.72
C SER A 40 12.09 1.17 2.15
N GLU A 41 12.94 2.20 2.06
CA GLU A 41 12.51 3.50 1.53
C GLU A 41 13.37 3.95 0.36
N MET A 42 13.96 3.03 -0.37
CA MET A 42 14.84 3.38 -1.47
C MET A 42 14.09 3.88 -2.71
N ASP A 43 12.99 3.25 -3.04
CA ASP A 43 12.22 3.61 -4.24
C ASP A 43 10.74 3.63 -3.85
N GLY A 44 10.36 4.70 -3.17
CA GLY A 44 9.10 4.73 -2.49
C GLY A 44 9.24 4.00 -1.16
N ILE A 45 8.12 3.64 -0.55
CA ILE A 45 8.13 2.94 0.72
C ILE A 45 7.57 1.55 0.52
N ARG A 46 8.36 0.55 0.87
CA ARG A 46 7.94 -0.85 0.82
C ARG A 46 7.96 -1.42 2.23
N ILE A 47 6.83 -1.96 2.66
CA ILE A 47 6.72 -2.58 3.97
C ILE A 47 6.37 -4.05 3.76
N GLU A 48 7.13 -4.94 4.40
CA GLU A 48 6.89 -6.38 4.31
C GLU A 48 6.29 -6.90 5.60
N TYR A 49 5.36 -7.81 5.45
CA TYR A 49 4.65 -8.48 6.54
C TYR A 49 4.77 -9.99 6.34
N GLU A 50 4.41 -10.76 7.36
CA GLU A 50 4.41 -12.22 7.23
C GLU A 50 3.45 -12.70 6.13
N THR A 51 2.35 -11.98 5.93
CA THR A 51 1.30 -12.40 5.01
C THR A 51 1.28 -11.64 3.70
N GLY A 52 2.27 -10.78 3.46
CA GLY A 52 2.32 -10.03 2.21
C GLY A 52 3.21 -8.81 2.31
N TRP A 53 3.01 -7.88 1.38
CA TRP A 53 3.77 -6.62 1.39
C TRP A 53 2.96 -5.53 0.71
N ILE A 54 3.32 -4.28 1.00
CA ILE A 54 2.77 -3.12 0.32
C ILE A 54 3.93 -2.27 -0.21
N ASN A 55 3.67 -1.55 -1.29
CA ASN A 55 4.61 -0.58 -1.83
C ASN A 55 3.82 0.67 -2.21
N VAL A 56 4.23 1.81 -1.70
CA VAL A 56 3.61 3.09 -2.05
C VAL A 56 4.69 4.03 -2.53
N ARG A 57 4.48 4.64 -3.69
CA ARG A 57 5.44 5.58 -4.27
C ARG A 57 4.71 6.69 -4.98
N LYS A 58 5.34 7.87 -5.01
CA LYS A 58 4.76 9.01 -5.70
C LYS A 58 5.36 9.13 -7.10
N SER A 59 4.53 9.56 -8.04
CA SER A 59 4.99 9.91 -9.38
C SER A 59 5.74 11.23 -9.32
N ASN A 60 6.84 11.34 -10.06
CA ASN A 60 7.63 12.57 -10.06
C ASN A 60 7.01 13.68 -10.90
N THR A 61 6.24 13.33 -11.91
CA THR A 61 5.75 14.30 -12.89
C THR A 61 4.24 14.51 -12.88
N GLU A 62 3.51 13.67 -12.19
CA GLU A 62 2.06 13.72 -12.19
C GLU A 62 1.51 13.67 -10.77
N PRO A 63 0.29 14.16 -10.55
CA PRO A 63 -0.30 14.16 -9.20
C PRO A 63 -0.87 12.79 -8.82
N TYR A 64 -0.09 11.73 -9.04
CA TYR A 64 -0.53 10.37 -8.75
C TYR A 64 0.33 9.72 -7.69
N LEU A 65 -0.33 8.93 -6.86
CA LEU A 65 0.30 8.06 -5.89
C LEU A 65 0.07 6.64 -6.36
N ARG A 66 1.12 5.83 -6.44
CA ARG A 66 1.01 4.43 -6.84
C ARG A 66 1.02 3.53 -5.63
N LEU A 67 0.13 2.56 -5.62
CA LEU A 67 0.03 1.58 -4.56
C LEU A 67 0.04 0.18 -5.16
N LEU A 68 0.88 -0.68 -4.62
CA LEU A 68 0.92 -2.09 -4.97
C LEU A 68 0.76 -2.88 -3.68
N VAL A 69 -0.09 -3.88 -3.71
CA VAL A 69 -0.33 -4.72 -2.54
C VAL A 69 -0.32 -6.17 -2.97
N GLU A 70 0.34 -7.02 -2.20
CA GLU A 70 0.31 -8.45 -2.40
C GLU A 70 0.10 -9.12 -1.05
N ALA A 71 -0.76 -10.12 -1.01
CA ALA A 71 -1.07 -10.82 0.22
C ALA A 71 -1.28 -12.30 -0.06
N LYS A 72 -1.18 -13.13 0.97
CA LYS A 72 -1.30 -14.58 0.81
C LYS A 72 -2.66 -15.03 0.31
N THR A 73 -3.72 -14.30 0.67
CA THR A 73 -5.08 -14.65 0.26
C THR A 73 -5.79 -13.44 -0.30
N ALA A 74 -6.83 -13.70 -1.11
CA ALA A 74 -7.65 -12.63 -1.67
C ALA A 74 -8.37 -11.85 -0.56
N ASP A 75 -8.79 -12.52 0.50
CA ASP A 75 -9.50 -11.87 1.59
C ASP A 75 -8.59 -10.85 2.29
N VAL A 76 -7.36 -11.25 2.61
CA VAL A 76 -6.38 -10.35 3.22
C VAL A 76 -6.06 -9.20 2.27
N LEU A 77 -5.85 -9.51 1.00
CA LEU A 77 -5.58 -8.50 -0.02
C LEU A 77 -6.68 -7.45 -0.06
N ASN A 78 -7.93 -7.89 -0.12
CA ASN A 78 -9.06 -6.99 -0.21
C ASN A 78 -9.18 -6.10 1.03
N ASP A 79 -8.94 -6.65 2.21
CA ASP A 79 -8.96 -5.90 3.45
C ASP A 79 -7.89 -4.80 3.45
N TRP A 80 -6.67 -5.15 3.05
CA TRP A 80 -5.57 -4.20 3.02
C TRP A 80 -5.82 -3.10 1.97
N VAL A 81 -6.25 -3.50 0.77
CA VAL A 81 -6.52 -2.52 -0.30
C VAL A 81 -7.62 -1.55 0.12
N SER A 82 -8.71 -2.06 0.70
CA SER A 82 -9.79 -1.19 1.18
C SER A 82 -9.32 -0.19 2.22
N ALA A 83 -8.54 -0.65 3.20
CA ALA A 83 -8.04 0.22 4.25
C ALA A 83 -7.12 1.30 3.69
N LEU A 84 -6.16 0.90 2.85
CA LEU A 84 -5.17 1.82 2.30
C LEU A 84 -5.81 2.80 1.31
N LYS A 85 -6.74 2.32 0.50
CA LYS A 85 -7.48 3.18 -0.42
C LYS A 85 -8.25 4.26 0.33
N GLY A 86 -8.93 3.87 1.41
CA GLY A 86 -9.63 4.84 2.25
C GLY A 86 -8.71 5.89 2.82
N ALA A 87 -7.52 5.47 3.27
CA ALA A 87 -6.52 6.39 3.80
C ALA A 87 -6.04 7.38 2.74
N ILE A 88 -5.77 6.88 1.52
CA ILE A 88 -5.31 7.75 0.44
C ILE A 88 -6.37 8.76 0.04
N GLU A 89 -7.62 8.32 -0.01
CA GLU A 89 -8.72 9.19 -0.40
C GLU A 89 -9.21 10.10 0.73
N GLY A 90 -8.64 9.96 1.91
CA GLY A 90 -8.97 10.83 3.03
C GLY A 90 -10.28 10.48 3.72
N GLN A 91 -10.66 9.23 3.67
CA GLN A 91 -11.91 8.78 4.27
C GLN A 91 -11.71 7.95 5.52
#